data_752714b576be2bef43cae55e0e66c484
#
_entry.id   752714b576be2bef43cae55e0e66c484
#
_cell.length_a   1.000
_cell.length_b   1.000
_cell.length_c   1.000
_cell.angle_alpha   90.00
_cell.angle_beta   90.00
_cell.angle_gamma   90.00
#
_symmetry.space_group_name_H-M   'P 1'
#
loop_
_entity.id
_entity.type
_entity.pdbx_description
1 polymer ?
#
loop_
_entity_poly.entity_id
_entity_poly.type
_entity_poly.pdbx_seq_one_letter_code
_entity_poly.pdbx_strand_id
1 'polypeptide(L)'
;SNDDYCHPRKAPKCSKNGTLSFCLKDSDYPEKEVKYAIEYDPLILKKYADVAEQSADNLVDGLTSLSEKHFSYSDYHGNTFEKGNWIGDEGYICPSDVLYARPLRAINVEGEWRVIVQDVAWPGYTQTQRIEKCLFPGASCRTLAPCHGSKCLQKYVYQRMLSFDPCNVKKGIFIDIYKLPSSCSCHISSKLN
;
A
#
# COMPACT_ATOMS: atom_id res chain seq x y z
N SER A 1 -11.53 -35.52 9.07
CA SER A 1 -11.99 -34.25 8.47
C SER A 1 -11.36 -33.10 9.24
N ASN A 2 -10.32 -32.51 8.69
CA ASN A 2 -9.82 -31.25 9.19
C ASN A 2 -10.78 -30.17 8.69
N ASP A 3 -11.74 -29.81 9.53
CA ASP A 3 -12.42 -28.54 9.44
C ASP A 3 -11.36 -27.46 9.68
N ASP A 4 -10.78 -26.97 8.61
CA ASP A 4 -9.91 -25.79 8.63
C ASP A 4 -10.84 -24.61 8.94
N TYR A 5 -11.07 -24.41 10.24
CA TYR A 5 -11.95 -23.35 10.74
C TYR A 5 -11.44 -22.01 10.19
N CYS A 6 -12.26 -21.39 9.36
CA CYS A 6 -11.93 -20.09 8.80
C CYS A 6 -11.87 -19.07 9.93
N HIS A 7 -10.75 -18.37 10.05
CA HIS A 7 -10.58 -17.32 11.04
C HIS A 7 -10.12 -16.02 10.35
N PRO A 8 -10.85 -14.91 10.50
CA PRO A 8 -10.56 -13.68 9.78
C PRO A 8 -9.20 -13.07 10.12
N ARG A 9 -8.63 -13.40 11.28
CA ARG A 9 -7.30 -12.95 11.70
C ARG A 9 -6.16 -13.87 11.26
N LYS A 10 -6.48 -15.02 10.68
CA LYS A 10 -5.46 -15.93 10.15
C LYS A 10 -4.88 -15.35 8.86
N ALA A 11 -3.58 -15.12 8.85
CA ALA A 11 -2.88 -14.59 7.69
C ALA A 11 -2.96 -15.56 6.51
N PRO A 12 -3.35 -15.10 5.29
CA PRO A 12 -3.38 -15.94 4.11
C PRO A 12 -1.95 -16.28 3.67
N LYS A 13 -1.81 -17.37 2.91
CA LYS A 13 -0.50 -17.82 2.40
C LYS A 13 0.24 -16.73 1.64
N CYS A 14 -0.47 -15.93 0.84
CA CYS A 14 0.11 -14.85 0.04
C CYS A 14 0.79 -13.75 0.88
N SER A 15 0.45 -13.62 2.16
CA SER A 15 1.01 -12.62 3.07
C SER A 15 2.38 -12.97 3.63
N LYS A 16 2.96 -14.10 3.24
CA LYS A 16 4.24 -14.59 3.77
C LYS A 16 4.22 -14.67 5.30
N ASN A 17 3.27 -15.41 5.85
CA ASN A 17 3.06 -15.54 7.30
C ASN A 17 2.78 -14.22 8.03
N GLY A 18 2.07 -13.31 7.36
CA GLY A 18 1.66 -12.03 7.96
C GLY A 18 2.74 -10.93 7.93
N THR A 19 3.84 -11.14 7.23
CA THR A 19 4.86 -10.09 7.03
C THR A 19 4.40 -9.00 6.07
N LEU A 20 3.48 -9.34 5.16
CA LEU A 20 2.86 -8.38 4.24
C LEU A 20 1.47 -8.00 4.75
N SER A 21 1.12 -6.73 4.67
CA SER A 21 -0.22 -6.23 5.02
C SER A 21 -1.24 -6.32 3.87
N PHE A 22 -0.78 -6.64 2.67
CA PHE A 22 -1.60 -6.87 1.49
C PHE A 22 -0.88 -7.82 0.52
N CYS A 23 -1.65 -8.46 -0.37
CA CYS A 23 -1.14 -9.37 -1.38
C CYS A 23 -1.52 -8.87 -2.77
N LEU A 24 -0.55 -8.86 -3.68
CA LEU A 24 -0.76 -8.54 -5.10
C LEU A 24 -0.97 -9.79 -5.95
N LYS A 25 -0.60 -10.95 -5.43
CA LYS A 25 -0.81 -12.26 -6.06
C LYS A 25 -1.39 -13.19 -5.01
N ASP A 26 -2.40 -13.95 -5.39
CA ASP A 26 -3.05 -14.92 -4.52
C ASP A 26 -3.57 -16.09 -5.36
N SER A 27 -2.96 -17.25 -5.21
CA SER A 27 -3.39 -18.48 -5.89
C SER A 27 -4.71 -19.03 -5.35
N ASP A 28 -5.06 -18.63 -4.13
CA ASP A 28 -6.26 -19.09 -3.43
C ASP A 28 -7.38 -18.03 -3.45
N TYR A 29 -7.31 -17.08 -4.40
CA TYR A 29 -8.34 -16.05 -4.56
C TYR A 29 -9.70 -16.69 -4.85
N PRO A 30 -10.75 -16.42 -4.05
CA PRO A 30 -12.05 -17.05 -4.20
C PRO A 30 -12.88 -16.40 -5.32
N GLU A 31 -12.45 -16.58 -6.55
CA GLU A 31 -13.01 -15.91 -7.73
C GLU A 31 -14.50 -16.19 -7.92
N LYS A 32 -14.92 -17.44 -7.74
CA LYS A 32 -16.32 -17.84 -7.94
C LYS A 32 -17.25 -17.24 -6.91
N GLU A 33 -16.84 -17.25 -5.65
CA GLU A 33 -17.61 -16.71 -4.53
C GLU A 33 -17.73 -15.18 -4.64
N VAL A 34 -16.65 -14.49 -4.99
CA VAL A 34 -16.64 -13.05 -5.22
C VAL A 34 -17.52 -12.69 -6.43
N LYS A 35 -17.39 -13.41 -7.52
CA LYS A 35 -18.23 -13.22 -8.71
C LYS A 35 -19.72 -13.37 -8.40
N TYR A 36 -20.06 -14.44 -7.68
CA TYR A 36 -21.43 -14.66 -7.21
C TYR A 36 -21.95 -13.51 -6.35
N ALA A 37 -21.14 -13.07 -5.38
CA ALA A 37 -21.51 -11.95 -4.50
C ALA A 37 -21.73 -10.64 -5.27
N ILE A 38 -20.95 -10.38 -6.32
CA ILE A 38 -21.10 -9.23 -7.21
C ILE A 38 -22.41 -9.33 -8.00
N GLU A 39 -22.68 -10.47 -8.62
CA GLU A 39 -23.86 -10.70 -9.48
C GLU A 39 -25.18 -10.50 -8.70
N TYR A 40 -25.20 -10.87 -7.44
CA TYR A 40 -26.40 -10.80 -6.60
C TYR A 40 -26.47 -9.55 -5.70
N ASP A 41 -25.56 -8.59 -5.89
CA ASP A 41 -25.59 -7.33 -5.17
C ASP A 41 -26.24 -6.21 -6.00
N PRO A 42 -27.48 -5.81 -5.71
CA PRO A 42 -28.17 -4.77 -6.49
C PRO A 42 -27.54 -3.38 -6.31
N LEU A 43 -26.66 -3.20 -5.30
CA LEU A 43 -26.02 -1.92 -4.97
C LEU A 43 -24.55 -1.87 -5.37
N ILE A 44 -24.06 -2.87 -6.11
CA ILE A 44 -22.63 -2.98 -6.41
C ILE A 44 -22.09 -1.74 -7.13
N LEU A 45 -22.80 -1.20 -8.09
CA LEU A 45 -22.37 -0.01 -8.83
C LEU A 45 -22.26 1.21 -7.93
N LYS A 46 -23.21 1.39 -7.01
CA LYS A 46 -23.18 2.47 -6.04
C LYS A 46 -21.99 2.32 -5.09
N LYS A 47 -21.77 1.13 -4.55
CA LYS A 47 -20.64 0.83 -3.67
C LYS A 47 -19.31 1.09 -4.38
N TYR A 48 -19.19 0.68 -5.64
CA TYR A 48 -18.00 0.92 -6.45
C TYR A 48 -17.75 2.41 -6.70
N ALA A 49 -18.80 3.16 -7.02
CA ALA A 49 -18.71 4.61 -7.19
C ALA A 49 -18.24 5.31 -5.91
N ASP A 50 -18.78 4.93 -4.75
CA ASP A 50 -18.41 5.50 -3.45
C ASP A 50 -16.92 5.33 -3.11
N VAL A 51 -16.31 4.21 -3.48
CA VAL A 51 -14.87 4.00 -3.25
C VAL A 51 -14.00 4.62 -4.34
N ALA A 52 -14.49 4.71 -5.56
CA ALA A 52 -13.76 5.30 -6.67
C ALA A 52 -13.53 6.81 -6.49
N GLU A 53 -14.48 7.50 -5.91
CA GLU A 53 -14.41 8.95 -5.67
C GLU A 53 -13.30 9.37 -4.69
N GLN A 54 -12.85 8.48 -3.80
CA GLN A 54 -11.81 8.82 -2.84
C GLN A 54 -10.38 8.81 -3.42
N SER A 55 -10.17 8.20 -4.58
CA SER A 55 -8.83 7.97 -5.16
C SER A 55 -8.31 9.14 -6.00
N ALA A 56 -8.80 10.36 -5.77
CA ALA A 56 -8.55 11.53 -6.60
C ALA A 56 -7.14 12.16 -6.44
N ASP A 57 -6.19 11.49 -5.83
CA ASP A 57 -4.86 12.06 -5.67
C ASP A 57 -4.02 11.86 -6.93
N ASN A 58 -4.25 12.76 -7.86
CA ASN A 58 -3.27 13.10 -8.89
C ASN A 58 -2.13 13.91 -8.25
N LEU A 59 -1.37 13.28 -7.36
CA LEU A 59 -0.10 13.85 -6.92
C LEU A 59 0.82 13.84 -8.12
N VAL A 60 1.05 15.02 -8.65
CA VAL A 60 2.11 15.25 -9.62
C VAL A 60 3.40 15.21 -8.82
N ASP A 61 4.06 14.06 -8.78
CA ASP A 61 5.40 13.95 -8.25
C ASP A 61 6.31 14.85 -9.09
N GLY A 62 7.08 15.73 -8.46
CA GLY A 62 8.03 16.62 -9.15
C GLY A 62 9.12 15.85 -9.90
N LEU A 63 9.31 14.57 -9.57
CA LEU A 63 10.22 13.66 -10.24
C LEU A 63 9.44 12.49 -10.85
N THR A 64 9.84 12.07 -12.04
CA THR A 64 9.27 10.87 -12.65
C THR A 64 9.85 9.61 -12.02
N SER A 65 9.10 8.52 -12.02
CA SER A 65 9.58 7.21 -11.59
C SER A 65 10.84 6.76 -12.35
N LEU A 66 11.01 7.24 -13.57
CA LEU A 66 12.18 6.96 -14.39
C LEU A 66 13.40 7.72 -13.87
N SER A 67 13.26 9.00 -13.55
CA SER A 67 14.33 9.82 -12.97
C SER A 67 14.79 9.25 -11.63
N GLU A 68 13.85 8.79 -10.80
CA GLU A 68 14.15 8.19 -9.50
C GLU A 68 14.91 6.87 -9.64
N LYS A 69 14.58 6.05 -10.63
CA LYS A 69 15.31 4.79 -10.91
C LYS A 69 16.72 5.00 -11.39
N HIS A 70 17.00 6.10 -12.07
CA HIS A 70 18.33 6.45 -12.56
C HIS A 70 19.18 7.16 -11.52
N PHE A 71 18.57 7.63 -10.43
CA PHE A 71 19.31 8.28 -9.36
C PHE A 71 20.08 7.24 -8.53
N SER A 72 21.37 7.46 -8.35
CA SER A 72 22.20 6.58 -7.54
C SER A 72 22.10 6.92 -6.06
N TYR A 73 21.55 5.99 -5.29
CA TYR A 73 21.52 6.06 -3.82
C TYR A 73 22.60 5.20 -3.15
N SER A 74 23.63 4.80 -3.90
CA SER A 74 24.69 3.90 -3.40
C SER A 74 25.38 4.43 -2.14
N ASP A 75 25.47 5.74 -2.01
CA ASP A 75 26.15 6.43 -0.91
C ASP A 75 25.17 6.91 0.20
N TYR A 76 23.92 6.48 0.13
CA TYR A 76 22.85 6.94 1.02
C TYR A 76 22.94 6.42 2.45
N HIS A 77 23.85 5.50 2.75
CA HIS A 77 23.93 4.78 4.02
C HIS A 77 24.43 5.62 5.22
N GLY A 78 23.90 6.82 5.37
CA GLY A 78 24.02 7.57 6.62
C GLY A 78 25.06 8.69 6.67
N ASN A 79 25.87 8.86 5.64
CA ASN A 79 26.81 9.99 5.53
C ASN A 79 26.68 10.65 4.16
N THR A 80 25.64 11.43 4.03
CA THR A 80 25.26 12.08 2.78
C THR A 80 26.03 13.37 2.50
N PHE A 81 26.86 13.84 3.42
CA PHE A 81 27.59 15.11 3.29
C PHE A 81 28.93 15.00 2.54
N GLU A 82 29.50 13.82 2.46
CA GLU A 82 30.90 13.71 2.03
C GLU A 82 31.12 13.27 0.58
N LYS A 83 30.10 12.85 -0.16
CA LYS A 83 30.30 12.44 -1.56
C LYS A 83 29.13 12.85 -2.43
N GLY A 84 29.41 13.83 -3.26
CA GLY A 84 28.43 14.54 -4.01
C GLY A 84 27.96 13.90 -5.28
N ASN A 85 26.87 13.17 -5.23
CA ASN A 85 25.93 13.13 -6.34
C ASN A 85 24.91 14.29 -6.27
N TRP A 86 25.37 15.40 -5.69
CA TRP A 86 24.54 16.57 -5.43
C TRP A 86 24.43 17.53 -6.60
N ILE A 87 25.33 17.40 -7.54
CA ILE A 87 25.49 18.35 -8.64
C ILE A 87 25.07 17.65 -9.92
N GLY A 88 23.84 17.90 -10.35
CA GLY A 88 23.33 17.53 -11.65
C GLY A 88 22.15 16.56 -11.69
N ASP A 89 21.99 15.70 -10.71
CA ASP A 89 20.88 14.75 -10.65
C ASP A 89 19.90 15.11 -9.55
N GLU A 90 18.62 15.08 -9.88
CA GLU A 90 17.53 15.25 -8.93
C GLU A 90 17.17 13.92 -8.27
N GLY A 91 16.86 13.99 -6.98
CA GLY A 91 16.40 12.83 -6.21
C GLY A 91 15.64 13.27 -4.97
N TYR A 92 14.93 12.34 -4.34
CA TYR A 92 14.16 12.63 -3.14
C TYR A 92 15.04 12.75 -1.90
N ILE A 93 14.63 13.63 -0.97
CA ILE A 93 15.26 13.74 0.37
C ILE A 93 15.16 12.41 1.13
N CYS A 94 14.01 11.75 1.02
CA CYS A 94 13.78 10.39 1.46
C CYS A 94 13.37 9.54 0.25
N PRO A 95 14.29 8.72 -0.30
CA PRO A 95 13.98 7.93 -1.47
C PRO A 95 12.89 6.91 -1.18
N SER A 96 12.02 6.75 -2.14
CA SER A 96 10.87 5.87 -2.06
C SER A 96 10.65 5.07 -3.34
N ASP A 97 9.89 4.00 -3.24
CA ASP A 97 9.40 3.23 -4.37
C ASP A 97 7.89 3.41 -4.49
N VAL A 98 7.44 3.83 -5.66
CA VAL A 98 6.02 4.07 -5.97
C VAL A 98 5.48 2.96 -6.84
N LEU A 99 4.35 2.41 -6.43
CA LEU A 99 3.67 1.34 -7.13
C LEU A 99 2.17 1.64 -7.21
N TYR A 100 1.59 1.47 -8.38
CA TYR A 100 0.14 1.42 -8.55
C TYR A 100 -0.30 -0.04 -8.47
N ALA A 101 -0.85 -0.41 -7.33
CA ALA A 101 -1.13 -1.78 -6.97
C ALA A 101 -2.61 -2.11 -7.05
N ARG A 102 -2.92 -3.36 -7.41
CA ARG A 102 -4.26 -3.96 -7.36
C ARG A 102 -4.24 -5.08 -6.32
N PRO A 103 -4.42 -4.77 -5.03
CA PRO A 103 -4.36 -5.80 -4.00
C PRO A 103 -5.49 -6.80 -4.15
N LEU A 104 -5.19 -8.07 -3.98
CA LEU A 104 -6.15 -9.17 -3.97
C LEU A 104 -6.59 -9.54 -2.56
N ARG A 105 -5.73 -9.33 -1.58
CA ARG A 105 -6.03 -9.43 -0.16
C ARG A 105 -5.36 -8.31 0.61
N ALA A 106 -6.00 -7.88 1.69
CA ALA A 106 -5.43 -6.90 2.59
C ALA A 106 -5.96 -7.11 4.02
N ILE A 107 -5.17 -6.69 4.99
CA ILE A 107 -5.59 -6.63 6.38
C ILE A 107 -6.27 -5.29 6.64
N ASN A 108 -7.47 -5.32 7.23
CA ASN A 108 -8.19 -4.10 7.56
C ASN A 108 -7.65 -3.42 8.84
N VAL A 109 -8.21 -2.28 9.21
CA VAL A 109 -7.79 -1.54 10.40
C VAL A 109 -8.06 -2.26 11.72
N GLU A 110 -8.92 -3.28 11.70
CA GLU A 110 -9.24 -4.12 12.87
C GLU A 110 -8.36 -5.38 12.98
N GLY A 111 -7.42 -5.55 12.06
CA GLY A 111 -6.53 -6.70 12.02
C GLY A 111 -7.14 -7.95 11.40
N GLU A 112 -8.18 -7.82 10.60
CA GLU A 112 -8.86 -8.90 9.91
C GLU A 112 -8.52 -8.91 8.42
N TRP A 113 -8.24 -10.09 7.90
CA TRP A 113 -7.95 -10.27 6.48
C TRP A 113 -9.23 -10.29 5.65
N ARG A 114 -9.20 -9.56 4.54
CA ARG A 114 -10.29 -9.48 3.57
C ARG A 114 -9.79 -9.83 2.18
N VAL A 115 -10.67 -10.36 1.37
CA VAL A 115 -10.51 -10.44 -0.07
C VAL A 115 -10.92 -9.09 -0.66
N ILE A 116 -10.10 -8.54 -1.54
CA ILE A 116 -10.41 -7.29 -2.23
C ILE A 116 -11.04 -7.62 -3.57
N VAL A 117 -12.14 -6.95 -3.88
CA VAL A 117 -12.81 -7.12 -5.18
C VAL A 117 -11.91 -6.58 -6.28
N GLN A 118 -11.55 -7.44 -7.23
CA GLN A 118 -10.74 -7.10 -8.39
C GLN A 118 -11.33 -7.74 -9.66
N ASP A 119 -10.86 -7.28 -10.79
CA ASP A 119 -11.28 -7.75 -12.12
C ASP A 119 -10.92 -9.20 -12.42
N VAL A 120 -10.20 -9.88 -11.54
CA VAL A 120 -10.00 -11.34 -11.58
C VAL A 120 -11.34 -12.08 -11.56
N ALA A 121 -12.25 -11.64 -10.67
CA ALA A 121 -13.57 -12.24 -10.51
C ALA A 121 -14.61 -11.67 -11.50
N TRP A 122 -14.55 -10.36 -11.74
CA TRP A 122 -15.48 -9.68 -12.63
C TRP A 122 -14.81 -8.50 -13.34
N PRO A 123 -14.74 -8.50 -14.69
CA PRO A 123 -14.19 -7.39 -15.44
C PRO A 123 -14.92 -6.07 -15.14
N GLY A 124 -14.14 -5.00 -14.95
CA GLY A 124 -14.66 -3.66 -14.70
C GLY A 124 -14.69 -3.23 -13.22
N TYR A 125 -14.57 -4.14 -12.27
CA TYR A 125 -14.45 -3.79 -10.84
C TYR A 125 -12.99 -3.82 -10.40
N THR A 126 -12.21 -2.90 -10.97
CA THR A 126 -10.79 -2.77 -10.67
C THR A 126 -10.56 -1.70 -9.62
N GLN A 127 -9.81 -2.01 -8.59
CA GLN A 127 -9.44 -1.09 -7.51
C GLN A 127 -7.92 -0.95 -7.48
N THR A 128 -7.41 0.17 -7.98
CA THR A 128 -5.99 0.48 -8.03
C THR A 128 -5.64 1.46 -6.92
N GLN A 129 -4.59 1.17 -6.15
CA GLN A 129 -4.10 2.00 -5.06
C GLN A 129 -2.68 2.45 -5.37
N ARG A 130 -2.41 3.74 -5.16
CA ARG A 130 -1.05 4.26 -5.18
C ARG A 130 -0.39 3.92 -3.84
N ILE A 131 0.71 3.18 -3.89
CA ILE A 131 1.49 2.78 -2.72
C ILE A 131 2.88 3.34 -2.86
N GLU A 132 3.35 4.02 -1.83
CA GLU A 132 4.71 4.53 -1.76
C GLU A 132 5.39 4.02 -0.49
N LYS A 133 6.51 3.34 -0.65
CA LYS A 133 7.30 2.80 0.45
C LYS A 133 8.67 3.44 0.51
N CYS A 134 9.11 3.80 1.73
CA CYS A 134 10.49 4.20 1.95
C CYS A 134 11.43 3.08 1.48
N LEU A 135 12.47 3.44 0.71
CA LEU A 135 13.55 2.51 0.39
C LEU A 135 14.44 2.25 1.60
N PHE A 136 14.65 3.28 2.43
CA PHE A 136 15.50 3.21 3.62
C PHE A 136 14.76 3.80 4.82
N PRO A 137 13.75 3.09 5.36
CA PRO A 137 13.01 3.58 6.52
C PRO A 137 13.94 3.72 7.74
N GLY A 138 13.83 4.85 8.43
CA GLY A 138 14.65 5.18 9.59
C GLY A 138 16.02 5.78 9.27
N ALA A 139 16.44 5.81 8.00
CA ALA A 139 17.68 6.45 7.58
C ALA A 139 17.60 7.97 7.70
N SER A 140 18.76 8.63 7.84
CA SER A 140 18.84 10.09 7.79
C SER A 140 18.38 10.62 6.44
N CYS A 141 17.71 11.76 6.46
CA CYS A 141 17.29 12.41 5.22
C CYS A 141 18.51 12.91 4.45
N ARG A 142 18.44 12.79 3.13
CA ARG A 142 19.48 13.30 2.24
C ARG A 142 19.55 14.82 2.34
N THR A 143 20.72 15.40 2.17
CA THR A 143 21.01 16.85 2.25
C THR A 143 20.99 17.49 3.63
N LEU A 144 20.53 16.78 4.66
CA LEU A 144 20.56 17.30 6.03
C LEU A 144 21.78 16.82 6.80
N ALA A 145 22.41 17.75 7.54
CA ALA A 145 23.54 17.41 8.38
C ALA A 145 23.13 16.37 9.43
N PRO A 146 23.98 15.37 9.76
CA PRO A 146 23.67 14.37 10.78
C PRO A 146 23.33 14.97 12.14
N CYS A 147 23.84 16.15 12.49
CA CYS A 147 23.53 16.86 13.74
C CYS A 147 22.07 17.32 13.84
N HIS A 148 21.33 17.38 12.74
CA HIS A 148 19.90 17.72 12.76
C HIS A 148 18.99 16.57 13.17
N GLY A 149 19.50 15.36 13.32
CA GLY A 149 18.73 14.20 13.78
C GLY A 149 17.53 13.85 12.89
N SER A 150 17.69 13.98 11.57
CA SER A 150 16.62 13.67 10.61
C SER A 150 16.41 12.18 10.41
N LYS A 151 15.16 11.77 10.09
CA LYS A 151 14.81 10.39 9.76
C LYS A 151 13.78 10.36 8.65
N CYS A 152 13.94 9.39 7.75
CA CYS A 152 12.92 9.02 6.78
C CYS A 152 11.90 8.10 7.43
N LEU A 153 10.65 8.52 7.50
CA LEU A 153 9.58 7.76 8.12
C LEU A 153 8.49 7.42 7.11
N GLN A 154 8.05 6.18 7.16
CA GLN A 154 6.91 5.73 6.38
C GLN A 154 5.63 6.37 6.89
N LYS A 155 4.87 7.00 6.00
CA LYS A 155 3.52 7.51 6.24
C LYS A 155 2.49 6.58 5.61
N TYR A 156 1.30 6.61 6.19
CA TYR A 156 0.18 5.76 5.79
C TYR A 156 -1.06 6.62 5.56
N VAL A 157 -1.98 6.07 4.78
CA VAL A 157 -3.30 6.65 4.54
C VAL A 157 -4.36 5.58 4.75
N TYR A 158 -5.54 5.98 5.20
CA TYR A 158 -6.71 5.10 5.24
C TYR A 158 -7.42 5.15 3.89
N GLN A 159 -7.62 3.97 3.29
CA GLN A 159 -8.34 3.80 2.04
C GLN A 159 -9.50 2.84 2.22
N ARG A 160 -10.63 3.17 1.62
CA ARG A 160 -11.80 2.29 1.56
C ARG A 160 -11.74 1.48 0.28
N MET A 161 -12.03 0.19 0.38
CA MET A 161 -12.08 -0.71 -0.77
C MET A 161 -13.28 -1.64 -0.68
N LEU A 162 -13.83 -2.02 -1.84
CA LEU A 162 -14.80 -3.10 -1.93
C LEU A 162 -14.15 -4.41 -1.51
N SER A 163 -14.80 -5.09 -0.59
CA SER A 163 -14.24 -6.22 0.13
C SER A 163 -15.22 -7.37 0.20
N PHE A 164 -14.68 -8.56 0.42
CA PHE A 164 -15.40 -9.79 0.64
C PHE A 164 -14.77 -10.55 1.82
N ASP A 165 -15.62 -11.09 2.67
CA ASP A 165 -15.17 -11.90 3.81
C ASP A 165 -15.34 -13.38 3.50
N PRO A 166 -14.26 -14.14 3.25
CA PRO A 166 -14.35 -15.55 2.94
C PRO A 166 -14.86 -16.40 4.12
N CYS A 167 -14.79 -15.87 5.35
CA CYS A 167 -15.33 -16.50 6.53
C CYS A 167 -16.81 -16.21 6.78
N ASN A 168 -17.37 -15.23 6.07
CA ASN A 168 -18.78 -14.85 6.15
C ASN A 168 -19.33 -14.50 4.77
N VAL A 169 -19.49 -15.52 3.95
CA VAL A 169 -19.95 -15.38 2.55
C VAL A 169 -21.31 -14.68 2.45
N LYS A 170 -22.18 -14.87 3.45
CA LYS A 170 -23.53 -14.26 3.48
C LYS A 170 -23.50 -12.73 3.59
N LYS A 171 -22.41 -12.16 4.08
CA LYS A 171 -22.25 -10.70 4.15
C LYS A 171 -22.20 -10.05 2.77
N GLY A 172 -21.80 -10.80 1.73
CA GLY A 172 -21.66 -10.30 0.38
C GLY A 172 -20.53 -9.27 0.24
N ILE A 173 -20.68 -8.35 -0.71
CA ILE A 173 -19.70 -7.28 -0.92
C ILE A 173 -19.99 -6.11 0.02
N PHE A 174 -18.95 -5.62 0.68
CA PHE A 174 -19.04 -4.48 1.59
C PHE A 174 -17.80 -3.59 1.47
N ILE A 175 -17.91 -2.38 1.96
CA ILE A 175 -16.77 -1.43 2.01
C ILE A 175 -16.06 -1.63 3.34
N ASP A 176 -14.75 -1.81 3.30
CA ASP A 176 -13.89 -1.90 4.48
C ASP A 176 -12.73 -0.91 4.37
N ILE A 177 -12.08 -0.65 5.50
CA ILE A 177 -11.04 0.37 5.64
C ILE A 177 -9.68 -0.29 5.84
N TYR A 178 -8.69 0.19 5.10
CA TYR A 178 -7.33 -0.34 5.09
C TYR A 178 -6.31 0.77 5.32
N LYS A 179 -5.23 0.44 6.00
CA LYS A 179 -4.09 1.32 6.20
C LYS A 179 -3.01 0.96 5.19
N LEU A 180 -2.77 1.84 4.22
CA LEU A 180 -1.82 1.61 3.13
C LEU A 180 -0.65 2.60 3.18
N PRO A 181 0.56 2.18 2.78
CA PRO A 181 1.70 3.08 2.68
C PRO A 181 1.45 4.17 1.65
N SER A 182 1.57 5.43 2.04
CA SER A 182 1.22 6.57 1.18
C SER A 182 2.40 7.44 0.78
N SER A 183 3.37 7.61 1.66
CA SER A 183 4.53 8.46 1.39
C SER A 183 5.69 8.16 2.32
N CYS A 184 6.88 8.59 1.91
CA CYS A 184 8.08 8.59 2.72
C CYS A 184 8.43 10.04 3.06
N SER A 185 8.36 10.40 4.35
CA SER A 185 8.55 11.76 4.83
C SER A 185 9.82 11.93 5.64
N CYS A 186 10.49 13.05 5.43
CA CYS A 186 11.60 13.45 6.28
C CYS A 186 11.08 14.11 7.56
N HIS A 187 11.50 13.59 8.70
CA HIS A 187 11.22 14.14 10.02
C HIS A 187 12.49 14.64 10.70
N ILE A 188 12.42 15.82 11.27
CA ILE A 188 13.52 16.44 12.01
C ILE A 188 13.15 16.43 13.49
N SER A 189 14.11 16.02 14.33
CA SER A 189 13.91 16.06 15.79
C SER A 189 13.71 17.49 16.28
N SER A 190 12.69 17.71 17.10
CA SER A 190 12.42 19.02 17.74
C SER A 190 13.33 19.32 18.92
N LYS A 191 14.25 18.45 19.26
CA LYS A 191 15.20 18.72 20.33
C LYS A 191 16.31 19.65 19.85
N LEU A 192 15.98 20.92 19.80
CA LEU A 192 16.93 21.99 19.98
C LEU A 192 17.14 22.11 21.50
N ASN A 193 18.17 21.47 22.00
CA ASN A 193 18.74 21.83 23.30
C ASN A 193 19.89 22.79 23.08
#